data_e24098db5c413d5ae60949c85c2bdb9e
#
_entry.id   e24098db5c413d5ae60949c85c2bdb9e
#
_cell.length_a   1.000
_cell.length_b   1.000
_cell.length_c   1.000
_cell.angle_alpha   90.00
_cell.angle_beta   90.00
_cell.angle_gamma   90.00
#
_symmetry.space_group_name_H-M   'P 1'
#
loop_
_entity.id
_entity.type
_entity.pdbx_description
1 polymer ?
#
loop_
_entity_poly.entity_id
_entity_poly.type
_entity_poly.pdbx_seq_one_letter_code
_entity_poly.pdbx_strand_id
1 'polypeptide(L)'
;MSTRWNSSYLAWVHLLYLKGWIKILLNVLSCNTDLDSKRDAKRLKQIMITDDEWDLIADLTEVLSVFADATEDLGGSKYVTNSMCTPMLMEIIKVVKPNSSYNQDFDEEEDDAFEDNDAEEEQDSLLKSKINEPIITFGLLDEVKLKLYNNIKKYYPTLTTESLIFSILDPRFKRLDFASETQQIKTKCHLQELFNNEKENYQSYQSINSSTQSTTQSTTQSKSSIKRKTLMARLSKPNVVVINEVDEYLQLPEIALDLNPLIW
;
A
#
# COMPACT_ATOMS: atom_id res chain seq x y z
N MET A 1 19.70 9.63 -18.20
CA MET A 1 18.27 9.29 -17.96
C MET A 1 18.20 8.42 -16.75
N SER A 2 17.68 8.92 -15.63
CA SER A 2 17.42 8.08 -14.46
C SER A 2 16.43 6.99 -14.82
N THR A 3 16.86 5.73 -14.79
CA THR A 3 16.02 4.57 -15.04
C THR A 3 15.03 4.45 -13.86
N ARG A 4 13.75 4.45 -14.16
CA ARG A 4 12.74 4.20 -13.13
C ARG A 4 12.98 2.79 -12.56
N TRP A 5 12.93 2.61 -11.24
CA TRP A 5 13.13 1.34 -10.54
C TRP A 5 12.32 0.17 -11.17
N ASN A 6 11.11 0.45 -11.65
CA ASN A 6 10.25 -0.55 -12.29
C ASN A 6 10.87 -1.10 -13.59
N SER A 7 11.65 -0.29 -14.33
CA SER A 7 12.35 -0.79 -15.52
C SER A 7 13.44 -1.79 -15.16
N SER A 8 14.15 -1.57 -14.05
CA SER A 8 15.16 -2.52 -13.54
C SER A 8 14.50 -3.81 -13.04
N TYR A 9 13.39 -3.71 -12.32
CA TYR A 9 12.59 -4.86 -11.90
C TYR A 9 12.15 -5.72 -13.09
N LEU A 10 11.54 -5.11 -14.12
CA LEU A 10 11.11 -5.82 -15.32
C LEU A 10 12.27 -6.45 -16.08
N ALA A 11 13.44 -5.79 -16.11
CA ALA A 11 14.64 -6.36 -16.71
C ALA A 11 15.11 -7.61 -15.95
N TRP A 12 15.06 -7.62 -14.61
CA TRP A 12 15.41 -8.79 -13.80
C TRP A 12 14.40 -9.94 -13.97
N VAL A 13 13.11 -9.65 -14.00
CA VAL A 13 12.06 -10.65 -14.33
C VAL A 13 12.35 -11.30 -15.66
N HIS A 14 12.67 -10.51 -16.69
CA HIS A 14 12.98 -11.02 -18.01
C HIS A 14 14.30 -11.80 -18.03
N LEU A 15 15.31 -11.35 -17.30
CA LEU A 15 16.59 -12.04 -17.17
C LEU A 15 16.43 -13.42 -16.52
N LEU A 16 15.62 -13.54 -15.46
CA LEU A 16 15.29 -14.82 -14.84
C LEU A 16 14.58 -15.76 -15.82
N TYR A 17 13.66 -15.25 -16.62
CA TYR A 17 13.02 -16.03 -17.69
C TYR A 17 14.04 -16.56 -18.71
N LEU A 18 15.08 -15.78 -19.04
CA LEU A 18 16.12 -16.16 -19.98
C LEU A 18 17.20 -17.07 -19.41
N LYS A 19 17.27 -17.27 -18.07
CA LYS A 19 18.31 -18.07 -17.38
C LYS A 19 18.58 -19.41 -18.07
N GLY A 20 17.51 -20.15 -18.41
CA GLY A 20 17.61 -21.46 -19.07
C GLY A 20 18.19 -21.35 -20.48
N TRP A 21 17.72 -20.38 -21.24
CA TRP A 21 18.19 -20.16 -22.62
C TRP A 21 19.65 -19.73 -22.69
N ILE A 22 20.11 -18.90 -21.75
CA ILE A 22 21.51 -18.48 -21.62
C ILE A 22 22.41 -19.69 -21.35
N LYS A 23 22.00 -20.60 -20.45
CA LYS A 23 22.75 -21.85 -20.15
C LYS A 23 22.80 -22.77 -21.39
N ILE A 24 21.69 -22.90 -22.12
CA ILE A 24 21.66 -23.69 -23.38
C ILE A 24 22.56 -23.05 -24.44
N LEU A 25 22.49 -21.74 -24.64
CA LEU A 25 23.32 -21.02 -25.61
C LEU A 25 24.81 -21.24 -25.32
N LEU A 26 25.25 -21.12 -24.06
CA LEU A 26 26.62 -21.35 -23.64
C LEU A 26 27.08 -22.77 -24.01
N ASN A 27 26.24 -23.78 -23.79
CA ASN A 27 26.54 -25.16 -24.12
C ASN A 27 26.67 -25.34 -25.63
N VAL A 28 25.73 -24.81 -26.41
CA VAL A 28 25.76 -24.88 -27.88
C VAL A 28 27.04 -24.23 -28.46
N LEU A 29 27.37 -23.01 -28.01
CA LEU A 29 28.58 -22.30 -28.43
C LEU A 29 29.86 -23.05 -28.04
N SER A 30 29.86 -23.68 -26.85
CA SER A 30 31.02 -24.44 -26.35
C SER A 30 31.26 -25.74 -27.15
N CYS A 31 30.21 -26.37 -27.66
CA CYS A 31 30.26 -27.59 -28.46
C CYS A 31 30.65 -27.36 -29.95
N ASN A 32 30.47 -26.13 -30.42
CA ASN A 32 30.83 -25.79 -31.80
C ASN A 32 32.35 -25.81 -32.02
N THR A 33 32.75 -26.28 -33.21
CA THR A 33 34.17 -26.36 -33.61
C THR A 33 34.69 -25.04 -34.17
N ASP A 34 33.80 -24.15 -34.56
CA ASP A 34 34.09 -22.86 -35.15
C ASP A 34 34.82 -21.92 -34.18
N LEU A 35 35.79 -21.16 -34.71
CA LEU A 35 36.63 -20.25 -33.91
C LEU A 35 35.85 -19.08 -33.32
N ASP A 36 34.85 -18.55 -34.05
CA ASP A 36 34.04 -17.43 -33.60
C ASP A 36 33.07 -17.89 -32.48
N SER A 37 32.45 -19.06 -32.65
CA SER A 37 31.62 -19.66 -31.60
C SER A 37 32.40 -19.92 -30.29
N LYS A 38 33.67 -20.37 -30.40
CA LYS A 38 34.53 -20.57 -29.23
C LYS A 38 34.89 -19.24 -28.55
N ARG A 39 35.12 -18.19 -29.34
CA ARG A 39 35.39 -16.84 -28.80
C ARG A 39 34.16 -16.31 -28.04
N ASP A 40 32.99 -16.47 -28.63
CA ASP A 40 31.73 -16.01 -28.01
C ASP A 40 31.39 -16.84 -26.76
N ALA A 41 31.62 -18.16 -26.80
CA ALA A 41 31.50 -19.00 -25.59
C ALA A 41 32.41 -18.54 -24.44
N LYS A 42 33.68 -18.19 -24.78
CA LYS A 42 34.62 -17.66 -23.77
C LYS A 42 34.15 -16.33 -23.18
N ARG A 43 33.67 -15.42 -24.05
CA ARG A 43 33.11 -14.12 -23.60
C ARG A 43 31.89 -14.31 -22.71
N LEU A 44 30.93 -15.14 -23.17
CA LEU A 44 29.72 -15.42 -22.40
C LEU A 44 30.05 -16.04 -21.04
N LYS A 45 31.00 -16.99 -21.00
CA LYS A 45 31.44 -17.59 -19.75
C LYS A 45 32.07 -16.60 -18.77
N GLN A 46 32.74 -15.56 -19.27
CA GLN A 46 33.36 -14.51 -18.42
C GLN A 46 32.33 -13.59 -17.75
N ILE A 47 31.17 -13.40 -18.40
CA ILE A 47 30.10 -12.53 -17.88
C ILE A 47 28.92 -13.33 -17.31
N MET A 48 29.09 -14.65 -17.18
CA MET A 48 28.04 -15.50 -16.60
C MET A 48 27.80 -15.17 -15.13
N ILE A 49 26.55 -15.00 -14.83
CA ILE A 49 26.03 -14.82 -13.48
C ILE A 49 26.20 -16.16 -12.75
N THR A 50 26.72 -16.17 -11.53
CA THR A 50 26.84 -17.35 -10.67
C THR A 50 25.50 -17.84 -10.19
N ASP A 51 25.41 -19.07 -9.70
CA ASP A 51 24.13 -19.61 -9.22
C ASP A 51 23.65 -18.83 -7.96
N ASP A 52 24.54 -18.41 -7.07
CA ASP A 52 24.23 -17.59 -5.89
C ASP A 52 23.70 -16.19 -6.30
N GLU A 53 24.28 -15.58 -7.35
CA GLU A 53 23.79 -14.31 -7.89
C GLU A 53 22.41 -14.47 -8.55
N TRP A 54 22.16 -15.61 -9.23
CA TRP A 54 20.83 -15.91 -9.78
C TRP A 54 19.77 -16.04 -8.69
N ASP A 55 20.12 -16.68 -7.59
CA ASP A 55 19.22 -16.85 -6.45
C ASP A 55 18.95 -15.50 -5.79
N LEU A 56 19.98 -14.66 -5.61
CA LEU A 56 19.80 -13.30 -5.11
C LEU A 56 18.89 -12.45 -6.02
N ILE A 57 19.07 -12.53 -7.35
CA ILE A 57 18.20 -11.80 -8.30
C ILE A 57 16.75 -12.29 -8.16
N ALA A 58 16.53 -13.60 -7.98
CA ALA A 58 15.20 -14.14 -7.78
C ALA A 58 14.55 -13.61 -6.50
N ASP A 59 15.28 -13.65 -5.39
CA ASP A 59 14.81 -13.16 -4.08
C ASP A 59 14.52 -11.64 -4.11
N LEU A 60 15.41 -10.85 -4.71
CA LEU A 60 15.20 -9.40 -4.88
C LEU A 60 13.99 -9.11 -5.78
N THR A 61 13.80 -9.91 -6.83
CA THR A 61 12.64 -9.78 -7.72
C THR A 61 11.34 -10.08 -6.95
N GLU A 62 11.33 -11.08 -6.08
CA GLU A 62 10.19 -11.38 -5.21
C GLU A 62 9.88 -10.19 -4.26
N VAL A 63 10.89 -9.64 -3.61
CA VAL A 63 10.71 -8.45 -2.75
C VAL A 63 10.17 -7.26 -3.53
N LEU A 64 10.70 -6.99 -4.73
CA LEU A 64 10.27 -5.86 -5.54
C LEU A 64 8.91 -6.05 -6.20
N SER A 65 8.43 -7.30 -6.36
CA SER A 65 7.12 -7.57 -6.96
C SER A 65 5.99 -6.88 -6.19
N VAL A 66 6.06 -6.90 -4.86
CA VAL A 66 5.04 -6.28 -3.99
C VAL A 66 4.97 -4.76 -4.20
N PHE A 67 6.11 -4.12 -4.48
CA PHE A 67 6.14 -2.69 -4.81
C PHE A 67 5.59 -2.44 -6.23
N ALA A 68 5.84 -3.36 -7.17
CA ALA A 68 5.31 -3.26 -8.53
C ALA A 68 3.78 -3.36 -8.51
N ASP A 69 3.24 -4.37 -7.82
CA ASP A 69 1.81 -4.58 -7.66
C ASP A 69 1.15 -3.38 -6.98
N ALA A 70 1.72 -2.89 -5.87
CA ALA A 70 1.21 -1.70 -5.19
C ALA A 70 1.24 -0.45 -6.09
N THR A 71 2.28 -0.30 -6.93
CA THR A 71 2.38 0.83 -7.86
C THR A 71 1.33 0.73 -8.97
N GLU A 72 1.06 -0.47 -9.48
CA GLU A 72 0.03 -0.71 -10.48
C GLU A 72 -1.37 -0.45 -9.91
N ASP A 73 -1.66 -1.00 -8.75
CA ASP A 73 -2.95 -0.84 -8.08
C ASP A 73 -3.23 0.62 -7.68
N LEU A 74 -2.22 1.32 -7.12
CA LEU A 74 -2.35 2.73 -6.75
C LEU A 74 -2.31 3.67 -7.97
N GLY A 75 -1.70 3.24 -9.08
CA GLY A 75 -1.67 3.97 -10.35
C GLY A 75 -2.95 3.86 -11.18
N GLY A 76 -3.83 2.94 -10.85
CA GLY A 76 -5.10 2.73 -11.53
C GLY A 76 -6.04 3.93 -11.37
N SER A 77 -6.50 4.51 -12.49
CA SER A 77 -7.23 5.79 -12.50
C SER A 77 -8.67 5.72 -11.99
N LYS A 78 -9.25 4.53 -11.79
CA LYS A 78 -10.67 4.42 -11.50
C LYS A 78 -11.05 4.39 -10.01
N TYR A 79 -10.18 3.89 -9.13
CA TYR A 79 -10.55 3.62 -7.73
C TYR A 79 -9.41 3.76 -6.73
N VAL A 80 -8.39 4.52 -7.03
CA VAL A 80 -7.33 4.80 -6.06
C VAL A 80 -7.91 5.70 -4.98
N THR A 81 -8.20 5.10 -3.86
CA THR A 81 -8.63 5.80 -2.67
C THR A 81 -7.53 5.71 -1.62
N ASN A 82 -7.41 6.72 -0.77
CA ASN A 82 -6.52 6.67 0.40
C ASN A 82 -6.78 5.43 1.27
N SER A 83 -7.95 4.81 1.14
CA SER A 83 -8.32 3.58 1.83
C SER A 83 -7.41 2.39 1.53
N MET A 84 -6.84 2.32 0.31
CA MET A 84 -5.96 1.23 -0.12
C MET A 84 -4.50 1.45 0.29
N CYS A 85 -4.08 2.69 0.51
CA CYS A 85 -2.68 2.99 0.82
C CYS A 85 -2.18 2.27 2.06
N THR A 86 -2.97 2.29 3.12
CA THR A 86 -2.58 1.69 4.42
C THR A 86 -2.49 0.15 4.35
N PRO A 87 -3.49 -0.60 3.86
CA PRO A 87 -3.36 -2.06 3.74
C PRO A 87 -2.22 -2.48 2.82
N MET A 88 -2.01 -1.81 1.68
CA MET A 88 -0.88 -2.10 0.79
C MET A 88 0.47 -1.85 1.45
N LEU A 89 0.61 -0.74 2.17
CA LEU A 89 1.83 -0.45 2.93
C LEU A 89 2.11 -1.53 3.97
N MET A 90 1.08 -2.05 4.63
CA MET A 90 1.23 -3.13 5.61
C MET A 90 1.70 -4.44 4.97
N GLU A 91 1.22 -4.77 3.76
CA GLU A 91 1.71 -5.94 3.03
C GLU A 91 3.18 -5.77 2.62
N ILE A 92 3.57 -4.60 2.13
CA ILE A 92 4.98 -4.30 1.82
C ILE A 92 5.84 -4.45 3.09
N ILE A 93 5.42 -3.89 4.22
CA ILE A 93 6.15 -4.00 5.50
C ILE A 93 6.33 -5.46 5.92
N LYS A 94 5.34 -6.32 5.73
CA LYS A 94 5.46 -7.76 6.06
C LYS A 94 6.57 -8.44 5.26
N VAL A 95 6.71 -8.10 3.98
CA VAL A 95 7.71 -8.69 3.08
C VAL A 95 9.12 -8.20 3.39
N VAL A 96 9.26 -6.89 3.68
CA VAL A 96 10.58 -6.28 3.93
C VAL A 96 11.02 -6.37 5.40
N LYS A 97 10.14 -6.74 6.32
CA LYS A 97 10.48 -6.84 7.74
C LYS A 97 11.60 -7.86 7.96
N PRO A 98 12.73 -7.47 8.57
CA PRO A 98 13.81 -8.41 8.86
C PRO A 98 13.35 -9.49 9.83
N ASN A 99 13.81 -10.71 9.62
CA ASN A 99 13.61 -11.81 10.56
C ASN A 99 14.30 -11.46 11.90
N SER A 100 13.62 -11.68 13.01
CA SER A 100 14.00 -11.23 14.36
C SER A 100 15.38 -11.70 14.88
N SER A 101 16.14 -12.45 14.07
CA SER A 101 17.49 -12.92 14.43
C SER A 101 18.61 -11.90 14.19
N TYR A 102 18.34 -10.80 13.50
CA TYR A 102 19.31 -9.75 13.19
C TYR A 102 19.06 -8.49 14.01
N ASN A 103 18.97 -8.64 15.34
CA ASN A 103 19.15 -7.51 16.25
C ASN A 103 20.66 -7.28 16.45
N GLN A 104 21.35 -6.86 15.41
CA GLN A 104 22.62 -6.17 15.58
C GLN A 104 22.31 -4.69 15.65
N ASP A 105 22.70 -4.10 16.78
CA ASP A 105 22.81 -2.66 16.99
C ASP A 105 23.68 -2.05 15.88
N PHE A 106 23.03 -1.69 14.78
CA PHE A 106 23.61 -0.72 13.87
C PHE A 106 23.30 0.63 14.48
N ASP A 107 24.32 1.25 15.07
CA ASP A 107 24.32 2.64 15.44
C ASP A 107 23.67 3.44 14.32
N GLU A 108 22.74 4.31 14.72
CA GLU A 108 22.10 5.29 13.85
C GLU A 108 23.17 6.27 13.37
N GLU A 109 23.97 5.87 12.39
CA GLU A 109 24.71 6.85 11.61
C GLU A 109 23.65 7.55 10.75
N GLU A 110 23.37 8.78 11.16
CA GLU A 110 22.62 9.76 10.39
C GLU A 110 23.36 10.02 9.07
N ASP A 111 23.10 9.23 8.05
CA ASP A 111 23.45 9.56 6.67
C ASP A 111 22.42 10.57 6.14
N ASP A 112 22.56 11.80 6.65
CA ASP A 112 22.05 13.01 6.01
C ASP A 112 23.02 13.37 4.88
N ALA A 113 22.83 12.77 3.71
CA ALA A 113 23.28 13.40 2.45
C ALA A 113 22.82 12.55 1.26
N PHE A 114 21.59 12.74 0.81
CA PHE A 114 21.34 12.67 -0.62
C PHE A 114 21.86 13.99 -1.22
N GLU A 115 23.18 14.13 -1.31
CA GLU A 115 23.76 15.07 -2.25
C GLU A 115 23.59 14.48 -3.65
N ASP A 116 22.79 15.18 -4.46
CA ASP A 116 22.79 15.05 -5.92
C ASP A 116 24.19 15.43 -6.42
N ASN A 117 25.11 14.48 -6.38
CA ASN A 117 26.43 14.66 -6.97
C ASN A 117 26.38 14.16 -8.42
N ASP A 118 26.56 15.10 -9.35
CA ASP A 118 26.87 14.91 -10.78
C ASP A 118 28.20 14.14 -11.00
N ALA A 119 28.39 13.00 -10.34
CA ALA A 119 29.54 12.11 -10.49
C ALA A 119 29.23 10.87 -11.33
N GLU A 120 28.29 10.99 -12.31
CA GLU A 120 27.86 9.84 -13.13
C GLU A 120 28.98 9.33 -14.07
N GLU A 121 29.98 10.14 -14.44
CA GLU A 121 31.00 9.73 -15.41
C GLU A 121 32.13 8.88 -14.79
N GLU A 122 32.47 9.05 -13.52
CA GLU A 122 33.51 8.25 -12.88
C GLU A 122 33.01 6.87 -12.41
N GLN A 123 31.75 6.74 -12.04
CA GLN A 123 31.16 5.47 -11.63
C GLN A 123 31.02 4.46 -12.78
N ASP A 124 30.76 4.93 -14.01
CA ASP A 124 30.61 4.05 -15.18
C ASP A 124 31.94 3.38 -15.59
N SER A 125 33.08 4.01 -15.34
CA SER A 125 34.41 3.44 -15.58
C SER A 125 34.82 2.41 -14.52
N LEU A 126 34.43 2.62 -13.25
CA LEU A 126 34.66 1.68 -12.12
C LEU A 126 33.76 0.44 -12.25
N LEU A 127 32.52 0.59 -12.68
CA LEU A 127 31.60 -0.52 -12.95
C LEU A 127 32.12 -1.45 -14.07
N LYS A 128 32.68 -0.88 -15.14
CA LYS A 128 33.22 -1.67 -16.24
C LYS A 128 34.44 -2.52 -15.87
N SER A 129 35.18 -2.12 -14.83
CA SER A 129 36.35 -2.88 -14.35
C SER A 129 36.01 -4.05 -13.44
N LYS A 130 34.80 -4.06 -12.83
CA LYS A 130 34.37 -5.08 -11.85
C LYS A 130 33.42 -6.16 -12.37
N ILE A 131 33.11 -6.15 -13.66
CA ILE A 131 32.16 -7.11 -14.28
C ILE A 131 32.59 -8.60 -14.13
N ASN A 132 33.84 -8.84 -13.77
CA ASN A 132 34.43 -10.20 -13.69
C ASN A 132 34.67 -10.70 -12.26
N GLU A 133 34.32 -9.93 -11.24
CA GLU A 133 34.46 -10.37 -9.85
C GLU A 133 33.09 -10.79 -9.30
N PRO A 134 32.95 -12.03 -8.77
CA PRO A 134 31.69 -12.45 -8.14
C PRO A 134 31.34 -11.52 -6.98
N ILE A 135 30.09 -11.10 -6.94
CA ILE A 135 29.59 -10.28 -5.81
C ILE A 135 29.39 -11.19 -4.61
N ILE A 136 29.74 -10.70 -3.42
CA ILE A 136 29.41 -11.37 -2.17
C ILE A 136 27.88 -11.21 -1.97
N THR A 137 27.15 -12.30 -2.22
CA THR A 137 25.68 -12.30 -2.13
C THR A 137 25.16 -12.52 -0.72
N PHE A 138 26.02 -13.09 0.16
CA PHE A 138 25.63 -13.44 1.53
C PHE A 138 25.22 -12.21 2.34
N GLY A 139 23.99 -12.25 2.87
CA GLY A 139 23.42 -11.18 3.70
C GLY A 139 22.92 -9.94 2.93
N LEU A 140 23.21 -9.82 1.63
CA LEU A 140 22.83 -8.65 0.84
C LEU A 140 21.31 -8.48 0.76
N LEU A 141 20.54 -9.56 0.65
CA LEU A 141 19.08 -9.52 0.65
C LEU A 141 18.54 -8.95 1.96
N ASP A 142 19.09 -9.39 3.10
CA ASP A 142 18.67 -8.92 4.43
C ASP A 142 19.03 -7.45 4.63
N GLU A 143 20.19 -7.01 4.14
CA GLU A 143 20.59 -5.60 4.16
C GLU A 143 19.64 -4.73 3.32
N VAL A 144 19.28 -5.16 2.11
CA VAL A 144 18.30 -4.46 1.26
C VAL A 144 16.93 -4.40 1.92
N LYS A 145 16.44 -5.53 2.48
CA LYS A 145 15.18 -5.56 3.23
C LYS A 145 15.20 -4.60 4.42
N LEU A 146 16.28 -4.59 5.18
CA LEU A 146 16.44 -3.72 6.34
C LEU A 146 16.45 -2.24 5.93
N LYS A 147 17.18 -1.86 4.89
CA LYS A 147 17.18 -0.48 4.36
C LYS A 147 15.79 -0.07 3.87
N LEU A 148 15.10 -0.93 3.14
CA LEU A 148 13.72 -0.68 2.70
C LEU A 148 12.78 -0.50 3.90
N TYR A 149 12.85 -1.38 4.89
CA TYR A 149 12.04 -1.32 6.09
C TYR A 149 12.26 -0.03 6.89
N ASN A 150 13.53 0.38 7.09
CA ASN A 150 13.88 1.59 7.82
C ASN A 150 13.41 2.84 7.07
N ASN A 151 13.59 2.88 5.75
CA ASN A 151 13.07 3.99 4.93
C ASN A 151 11.55 4.09 4.99
N ILE A 152 10.84 2.96 4.89
CA ILE A 152 9.38 2.97 5.04
C ILE A 152 8.98 3.51 6.42
N LYS A 153 9.65 3.06 7.48
CA LYS A 153 9.39 3.58 8.84
C LYS A 153 9.70 5.07 9.00
N LYS A 154 10.74 5.58 8.34
CA LYS A 154 11.10 7.00 8.36
C LYS A 154 9.97 7.87 7.76
N TYR A 155 9.42 7.46 6.63
CA TYR A 155 8.36 8.21 5.94
C TYR A 155 6.95 7.92 6.45
N TYR A 156 6.73 6.73 7.00
CA TYR A 156 5.45 6.26 7.55
C TYR A 156 5.66 5.69 8.96
N PRO A 157 6.04 6.54 9.93
CA PRO A 157 6.52 6.08 11.25
C PRO A 157 5.46 5.34 12.05
N THR A 158 4.18 5.59 11.78
CA THR A 158 3.10 4.96 12.53
C THR A 158 1.82 4.85 11.71
N LEU A 159 1.12 3.74 11.82
CA LEU A 159 -0.29 3.66 11.46
C LEU A 159 -1.08 4.54 12.43
N THR A 160 -1.41 5.74 11.99
CA THR A 160 -2.21 6.65 12.78
C THR A 160 -3.69 6.24 12.70
N THR A 161 -4.45 6.59 13.71
CA THR A 161 -5.90 6.38 13.70
C THR A 161 -6.55 7.09 12.51
N GLU A 162 -6.03 8.26 12.13
CA GLU A 162 -6.48 9.04 10.98
C GLU A 162 -6.27 8.29 9.66
N SER A 163 -5.12 7.62 9.48
CA SER A 163 -4.86 6.84 8.25
C SER A 163 -5.79 5.62 8.16
N LEU A 164 -6.16 5.02 9.28
CA LEU A 164 -7.08 3.90 9.36
C LEU A 164 -8.55 4.30 9.13
N ILE A 165 -8.92 5.56 9.38
CA ILE A 165 -10.28 6.07 9.09
C ILE A 165 -10.60 5.94 7.60
N PHE A 166 -9.65 6.22 6.70
CA PHE A 166 -9.89 6.04 5.28
C PHE A 166 -10.17 4.58 4.92
N SER A 167 -9.47 3.65 5.57
CA SER A 167 -9.66 2.22 5.32
C SER A 167 -10.96 1.69 5.93
N ILE A 168 -11.32 2.10 7.16
CA ILE A 168 -12.56 1.63 7.78
C ILE A 168 -13.82 2.14 7.07
N LEU A 169 -13.75 3.28 6.38
CA LEU A 169 -14.84 3.82 5.57
C LEU A 169 -14.98 3.12 4.20
N ASP A 170 -14.01 2.31 3.82
CA ASP A 170 -14.09 1.51 2.61
C ASP A 170 -14.68 0.13 2.95
N PRO A 171 -15.81 -0.27 2.36
CA PRO A 171 -16.46 -1.54 2.68
C PRO A 171 -15.60 -2.78 2.38
N ARG A 172 -14.51 -2.64 1.65
CA ARG A 172 -13.53 -3.72 1.38
C ARG A 172 -12.58 -3.97 2.54
N PHE A 173 -12.33 -2.95 3.38
CA PHE A 173 -11.32 -2.98 4.45
C PHE A 173 -11.87 -2.64 5.82
N LYS A 174 -13.18 -2.55 6.00
CA LYS A 174 -13.81 -2.03 7.21
C LYS A 174 -13.53 -2.85 8.49
N ARG A 175 -13.10 -4.11 8.37
CA ARG A 175 -12.68 -4.92 9.52
C ARG A 175 -11.30 -4.53 10.02
N LEU A 176 -10.45 -3.93 9.15
CA LEU A 176 -9.08 -3.59 9.46
C LEU A 176 -8.24 -4.81 9.86
N ASP A 177 -8.41 -5.96 9.20
CA ASP A 177 -7.74 -7.23 9.56
C ASP A 177 -6.21 -7.14 9.47
N PHE A 178 -5.69 -6.14 8.73
CA PHE A 178 -4.27 -5.83 8.64
C PHE A 178 -3.73 -5.01 9.84
N ALA A 179 -4.59 -4.47 10.70
CA ALA A 179 -4.24 -3.67 11.88
C ALA A 179 -4.34 -4.49 13.17
N SER A 180 -3.60 -4.07 14.22
CA SER A 180 -3.69 -4.71 15.53
C SER A 180 -5.07 -4.49 16.15
N GLU A 181 -5.51 -5.40 17.03
CA GLU A 181 -6.79 -5.31 17.72
C GLU A 181 -6.96 -3.97 18.47
N THR A 182 -5.90 -3.49 19.11
CA THR A 182 -5.92 -2.19 19.80
C THR A 182 -6.12 -1.03 18.83
N GLN A 183 -5.57 -1.08 17.63
CA GLN A 183 -5.76 -0.07 16.59
C GLN A 183 -7.17 -0.14 16.01
N GLN A 184 -7.70 -1.34 15.78
CA GLN A 184 -9.08 -1.53 15.32
C GLN A 184 -10.09 -0.91 16.29
N ILE A 185 -9.94 -1.17 17.61
CA ILE A 185 -10.82 -0.61 18.64
C ILE A 185 -10.72 0.92 18.65
N LYS A 186 -9.50 1.48 18.68
CA LYS A 186 -9.29 2.93 18.68
C LYS A 186 -9.91 3.59 17.44
N THR A 187 -9.74 2.99 16.26
CA THR A 187 -10.27 3.53 15.02
C THR A 187 -11.80 3.50 14.99
N LYS A 188 -12.42 2.43 15.49
CA LYS A 188 -13.89 2.35 15.62
C LYS A 188 -14.44 3.41 16.58
N CYS A 189 -13.78 3.62 17.73
CA CYS A 189 -14.16 4.69 18.66
C CYS A 189 -14.04 6.07 18.01
N HIS A 190 -12.93 6.31 17.32
CA HIS A 190 -12.70 7.59 16.64
C HIS A 190 -13.71 7.84 15.49
N LEU A 191 -14.05 6.80 14.72
CA LEU A 191 -15.11 6.89 13.70
C LEU A 191 -16.44 7.30 14.33
N GLN A 192 -16.78 6.74 15.50
CA GLN A 192 -18.01 7.08 16.21
C GLN A 192 -18.00 8.55 16.70
N GLU A 193 -16.87 9.04 17.19
CA GLU A 193 -16.70 10.44 17.59
C GLU A 193 -16.87 11.38 16.39
N LEU A 194 -16.21 11.09 15.26
CA LEU A 194 -16.33 11.89 14.04
C LEU A 194 -17.78 11.93 13.54
N PHE A 195 -18.46 10.78 13.54
CA PHE A 195 -19.86 10.69 13.14
C PHE A 195 -20.76 11.53 14.03
N ASN A 196 -20.60 11.46 15.34
CA ASN A 196 -21.40 12.24 16.28
C ASN A 196 -21.19 13.74 16.11
N ASN A 197 -19.94 14.18 15.93
CA ASN A 197 -19.61 15.59 15.68
C ASN A 197 -20.25 16.11 14.39
N GLU A 198 -20.19 15.34 13.31
CA GLU A 198 -20.81 15.72 12.05
C GLU A 198 -22.34 15.73 12.15
N LYS A 199 -22.94 14.81 12.88
CA LYS A 199 -24.39 14.76 13.11
C LYS A 199 -24.86 16.00 13.89
N GLU A 200 -24.13 16.46 14.90
CA GLU A 200 -24.41 17.68 15.63
C GLU A 200 -24.26 18.92 14.75
N ASN A 201 -23.20 18.99 13.95
CA ASN A 201 -22.98 20.06 12.98
C ASN A 201 -24.16 20.14 12.00
N TYR A 202 -24.58 19.01 11.43
CA TYR A 202 -25.69 18.95 10.47
C TYR A 202 -27.02 19.42 11.08
N GLN A 203 -27.29 19.04 12.32
CA GLN A 203 -28.48 19.49 13.04
C GLN A 203 -28.48 21.00 13.32
N SER A 204 -27.33 21.56 13.62
CA SER A 204 -27.16 23.01 13.82
C SER A 204 -27.37 23.80 12.54
N TYR A 205 -26.88 23.30 11.40
CA TYR A 205 -27.13 23.91 10.07
C TYR A 205 -28.61 23.88 9.66
N GLN A 206 -29.35 22.82 9.97
CA GLN A 206 -30.79 22.74 9.70
C GLN A 206 -31.59 23.71 10.56
N SER A 207 -31.22 23.92 11.81
CA SER A 207 -31.91 24.86 12.69
C SER A 207 -31.66 26.32 12.27
N ILE A 208 -30.52 26.66 11.72
CA ILE A 208 -30.21 28.00 11.17
C ILE A 208 -31.00 28.27 9.89
N ASN A 209 -31.11 27.29 8.99
CA ASN A 209 -31.84 27.44 7.74
C ASN A 209 -33.38 27.45 7.92
N SER A 210 -33.90 26.82 8.98
CA SER A 210 -35.32 26.88 9.30
C SER A 210 -35.74 28.22 9.95
N SER A 211 -34.81 28.95 10.54
CA SER A 211 -35.09 30.29 11.11
C SER A 211 -35.04 31.43 10.10
N THR A 212 -34.52 31.22 8.88
CA THR A 212 -34.41 32.24 7.83
C THR A 212 -35.62 32.23 6.85
N GLN A 213 -36.55 31.29 6.94
CA GLN A 213 -37.71 31.18 6.06
C GLN A 213 -39.04 31.65 6.64
N SER A 214 -39.06 32.40 7.72
CA SER A 214 -40.32 32.94 8.28
C SER A 214 -40.42 34.44 8.11
N THR A 215 -40.52 34.91 6.84
CA THR A 215 -41.13 36.22 6.52
C THR A 215 -41.66 36.20 5.08
N THR A 216 -42.77 35.59 4.85
CA THR A 216 -43.76 36.09 3.89
C THR A 216 -45.13 35.50 4.24
N GLN A 217 -46.01 36.42 4.64
CA GLN A 217 -47.41 36.18 4.95
C GLN A 217 -48.18 35.74 3.69
N SER A 218 -49.03 34.74 3.83
CA SER A 218 -50.35 34.77 3.17
C SER A 218 -51.31 33.93 4.00
N THR A 219 -52.27 34.61 4.50
CA THR A 219 -53.52 34.21 5.13
C THR A 219 -54.31 33.28 4.25
N THR A 220 -54.51 32.04 4.71
CA THR A 220 -55.72 31.27 4.40
C THR A 220 -56.04 30.35 5.57
N GLN A 221 -57.13 30.66 6.24
CA GLN A 221 -57.68 29.87 7.31
C GLN A 221 -58.18 28.52 6.74
N SER A 222 -57.57 27.44 7.21
CA SER A 222 -58.24 26.14 7.18
C SER A 222 -58.19 25.52 8.57
N LYS A 223 -59.36 25.27 9.14
CA LYS A 223 -59.60 24.67 10.42
C LYS A 223 -58.91 23.31 10.49
N SER A 224 -57.78 23.22 11.20
CA SER A 224 -57.15 21.95 11.54
C SER A 224 -57.93 21.29 12.66
N SER A 225 -58.56 20.17 12.37
CA SER A 225 -59.13 19.29 13.39
C SER A 225 -58.00 18.77 14.28
N ILE A 226 -58.01 19.15 15.52
CA ILE A 226 -57.12 18.62 16.55
C ILE A 226 -57.42 17.12 16.70
N LYS A 227 -56.63 16.29 16.05
CA LYS A 227 -56.64 14.82 16.25
C LYS A 227 -56.22 14.56 17.69
N ARG A 228 -57.18 14.28 18.57
CA ARG A 228 -56.92 13.82 19.93
C ARG A 228 -56.13 12.53 19.87
N LYS A 229 -54.87 12.58 20.25
CA LYS A 229 -54.06 11.37 20.42
C LYS A 229 -54.74 10.52 21.48
N THR A 230 -55.15 9.31 21.10
CA THR A 230 -55.74 8.34 22.05
C THR A 230 -54.77 8.05 23.18
N LEU A 231 -55.29 7.75 24.37
CA LEU A 231 -54.51 7.48 25.58
C LEU A 231 -53.49 6.36 25.34
N MET A 232 -53.82 5.38 24.52
CA MET A 232 -52.95 4.30 24.10
C MET A 232 -51.73 4.78 23.25
N ALA A 233 -51.87 5.80 22.41
CA ALA A 233 -50.78 6.42 21.68
C ALA A 233 -49.83 7.24 22.56
N ARG A 234 -50.25 7.58 23.81
CA ARG A 234 -49.37 8.21 24.79
C ARG A 234 -48.62 7.19 25.63
N LEU A 235 -49.12 5.97 25.77
CA LEU A 235 -48.52 4.86 26.48
C LEU A 235 -47.54 4.04 25.63
N SER A 236 -47.75 4.01 24.33
CA SER A 236 -46.74 3.47 23.40
C SER A 236 -45.60 4.50 23.27
N LYS A 237 -44.60 4.43 24.19
CA LYS A 237 -43.29 4.97 23.86
C LYS A 237 -42.83 4.15 22.63
N PRO A 238 -42.60 4.77 21.45
CA PRO A 238 -41.90 4.06 20.45
C PRO A 238 -40.57 3.65 21.11
N ASN A 239 -40.27 2.37 21.19
CA ASN A 239 -38.92 1.91 21.34
C ASN A 239 -38.22 2.39 20.05
N VAL A 240 -37.79 3.64 20.04
CA VAL A 240 -36.82 4.11 19.10
C VAL A 240 -35.56 3.37 19.50
N VAL A 241 -35.37 2.20 18.92
CA VAL A 241 -34.04 1.59 18.85
C VAL A 241 -33.22 2.67 18.15
N VAL A 242 -32.44 3.40 18.90
CA VAL A 242 -31.46 4.33 18.36
C VAL A 242 -30.46 3.42 17.70
N ILE A 243 -30.73 3.06 16.44
CA ILE A 243 -29.81 2.31 15.61
C ILE A 243 -28.61 3.24 15.44
N ASN A 244 -27.48 2.81 15.97
CA ASN A 244 -26.21 3.49 15.75
C ASN A 244 -25.82 3.18 14.30
N GLU A 245 -25.91 4.15 13.42
CA GLU A 245 -25.62 4.02 11.98
C GLU A 245 -24.20 3.49 11.74
N VAL A 246 -23.23 3.85 12.60
CA VAL A 246 -21.85 3.33 12.53
C VAL A 246 -21.82 1.83 12.85
N ASP A 247 -22.55 1.39 13.87
CA ASP A 247 -22.61 -0.03 14.24
C ASP A 247 -23.30 -0.85 13.14
N GLU A 248 -24.38 -0.31 12.54
CA GLU A 248 -25.06 -0.93 11.41
C GLU A 248 -24.10 -1.08 10.22
N TYR A 249 -23.37 0.00 9.86
CA TYR A 249 -22.35 -0.04 8.81
C TYR A 249 -21.29 -1.11 9.06
N LEU A 250 -20.78 -1.19 10.28
CA LEU A 250 -19.72 -2.13 10.64
C LEU A 250 -20.19 -3.60 10.66
N GLN A 251 -21.49 -3.84 10.90
CA GLN A 251 -22.10 -5.18 10.88
C GLN A 251 -22.40 -5.71 9.49
N LEU A 252 -22.54 -4.84 8.49
CA LEU A 252 -22.76 -5.28 7.11
C LEU A 252 -21.56 -6.13 6.63
N PRO A 253 -21.75 -7.08 5.69
CA PRO A 253 -20.66 -7.85 5.14
C PRO A 253 -19.67 -6.96 4.37
N GLU A 254 -18.40 -7.36 4.34
CA GLU A 254 -17.42 -6.76 3.43
C GLU A 254 -17.73 -7.13 1.99
N ILE A 255 -17.26 -6.31 1.07
CA ILE A 255 -17.33 -6.61 -0.36
C ILE A 255 -15.96 -7.11 -0.87
N ALA A 256 -15.97 -7.81 -1.99
CA ALA A 256 -14.75 -8.30 -2.60
C ALA A 256 -13.85 -7.15 -3.07
N LEU A 257 -12.53 -7.37 -3.06
CA LEU A 257 -11.52 -6.34 -3.34
C LEU A 257 -11.60 -5.78 -4.77
N ASP A 258 -12.10 -6.56 -5.72
CA ASP A 258 -12.29 -6.20 -7.13
C ASP A 258 -13.56 -5.38 -7.39
N LEU A 259 -14.46 -5.29 -6.43
CA LEU A 259 -15.69 -4.52 -6.56
C LEU A 259 -15.46 -3.03 -6.31
N ASN A 260 -16.27 -2.24 -6.99
CA ASN A 260 -16.26 -0.79 -6.81
C ASN A 260 -16.90 -0.40 -5.47
N PRO A 261 -16.16 0.17 -4.52
CA PRO A 261 -16.68 0.56 -3.20
C PRO A 261 -17.73 1.68 -3.26
N LEU A 262 -17.80 2.45 -4.36
CA LEU A 262 -18.74 3.56 -4.52
C LEU A 262 -20.14 3.13 -4.98
N ILE A 263 -20.32 1.85 -5.32
CA ILE A 263 -21.61 1.32 -5.78
C ILE A 263 -22.30 0.50 -4.66
N TRP A 264 -21.60 0.29 -3.57
CA TRP A 264 -22.05 -0.49 -2.41
C TRP A 264 -23.16 0.18 -1.61
#